data_1fd9ed48337e25cf808695e594482549
#
_entry.id   1fd9ed48337e25cf808695e594482549
#
_cell.length_a   1.000
_cell.length_b   1.000
_cell.length_c   1.000
_cell.angle_alpha   90.00
_cell.angle_beta   90.00
_cell.angle_gamma   90.00
#
_symmetry.space_group_name_H-M   'P 1'
#
loop_
_entity.id
_entity.type
_entity.pdbx_description
1 polymer ?
#
loop_
_entity_poly.entity_id
_entity_poly.type
_entity_poly.pdbx_seq_one_letter_code
_entity_poly.pdbx_strand_id
1 'polypeptide(L)'
;MRKDGFLSHMKIMLAAAGVALAPACGGGGGSGSASSPPPPPPPPAAAGPTWTQGVYASAGTFSDKCEVVRTGVDLEGNAFPDQAGSLSQEMFWLRSWTHETYLWPDEVTDRNPNAYTNRIAYFDTQKTFATTASGENKDDFHFNQPTEEYLEQRNSTALPGYGAAFAVFSSTPPRDIRIRYTEPGSPASETSLGQPKLVRGSRILRIDGIDVVNGAGTQAEVDQLNRALSPQTAGEQHDFVVRDPGSSTDRSITLAAANIAPKPVNRFSTIDTSAGKVGYVLFNTFSPFASEKEIADAVTSLKASGINDLVLDLRYNGGGLLAVSSQLGYMVAGPARTQNKAFEQLRFNAAAGSRNPVTGAFNDPIPFYSTGLGFSLTDGQPLPRLDLPRVYILTTARTCSASEALVNGLRGVDVDAVLIGDTTCGKPFGFYPASNCGETYYSIQFQGVNEKDFGDYTDGFAPQNSSNAFAVKAPGCTVADDFTRELGDASEALLAAALQYRLDGTCPAVPVSSQSPQSVSVSKATTADGPPLELPGQSLSGTNRDMSMPRTQWSTGR
;
A
#
# COMPACT_ATOMS: atom_id res chain seq x y z
N MET A 1 40.04 -31.83 17.91
CA MET A 1 40.95 -32.56 16.98
C MET A 1 40.55 -32.14 15.56
N ARG A 2 41.57 -31.54 14.86
CA ARG A 2 41.69 -31.25 13.41
C ARG A 2 40.48 -30.61 12.73
N LYS A 3 40.44 -29.32 12.30
CA LYS A 3 41.26 -28.47 11.39
C LYS A 3 41.64 -29.17 10.07
N ASP A 4 41.12 -28.57 9.00
CA ASP A 4 41.73 -28.28 7.66
C ASP A 4 40.55 -27.82 6.76
N GLY A 5 40.43 -26.66 6.15
CA GLY A 5 41.44 -25.79 5.55
C GLY A 5 41.46 -25.97 4.03
N PHE A 6 40.66 -25.18 3.27
CA PHE A 6 40.93 -25.02 1.84
C PHE A 6 40.63 -23.58 1.37
N LEU A 7 41.73 -22.83 1.27
CA LEU A 7 41.79 -21.59 0.49
C LEU A 7 42.11 -21.99 -0.97
N SER A 8 41.30 -21.52 -1.91
CA SER A 8 41.65 -21.58 -3.33
C SER A 8 41.77 -20.19 -3.93
N HIS A 9 42.94 -19.94 -4.51
CA HIS A 9 43.42 -18.69 -5.04
C HIS A 9 42.75 -18.35 -6.39
N MET A 10 42.28 -17.13 -6.53
CA MET A 10 41.86 -16.54 -7.79
C MET A 10 43.06 -15.84 -8.43
N LYS A 11 43.56 -16.38 -9.54
CA LYS A 11 44.63 -15.76 -10.38
C LYS A 11 44.00 -14.76 -11.34
N ILE A 12 44.42 -13.52 -11.21
CA ILE A 12 44.17 -12.44 -12.18
C ILE A 12 45.15 -12.60 -13.33
N MET A 13 44.66 -12.75 -14.56
CA MET A 13 45.47 -12.61 -15.78
C MET A 13 45.22 -11.23 -16.39
N LEU A 14 46.28 -10.39 -16.36
CA LEU A 14 46.37 -9.20 -17.18
C LEU A 14 46.83 -9.63 -18.59
N ALA A 15 46.05 -9.30 -19.61
CA ALA A 15 46.48 -9.36 -20.99
C ALA A 15 46.86 -7.94 -21.46
N ALA A 16 48.14 -7.74 -21.75
CA ALA A 16 48.66 -6.52 -22.34
C ALA A 16 48.50 -6.59 -23.86
N ALA A 17 47.82 -5.63 -24.45
CA ALA A 17 47.75 -5.43 -25.89
C ALA A 17 48.90 -4.52 -26.32
N GLY A 18 49.85 -5.09 -27.09
CA GLY A 18 50.93 -4.35 -27.69
C GLY A 18 50.48 -3.61 -28.94
N VAL A 19 50.85 -2.34 -29.01
CA VAL A 19 50.72 -1.48 -30.19
C VAL A 19 51.91 -1.71 -31.09
N ALA A 20 51.69 -2.16 -32.34
CA ALA A 20 52.69 -2.20 -33.39
C ALA A 20 52.50 -1.00 -34.33
N LEU A 21 53.50 -0.11 -34.35
CA LEU A 21 53.68 0.93 -35.37
C LEU A 21 54.40 0.33 -36.58
N ALA A 22 53.88 0.54 -37.79
CA ALA A 22 54.58 0.35 -39.02
C ALA A 22 54.55 1.63 -39.89
N PRO A 23 55.59 2.00 -40.55
CA PRO A 23 55.80 3.27 -41.22
C PRO A 23 55.19 3.35 -42.60
N ALA A 24 54.78 4.56 -42.96
CA ALA A 24 54.31 4.94 -44.27
C ALA A 24 55.46 5.02 -45.32
N CYS A 25 55.17 4.62 -46.53
CA CYS A 25 55.88 5.14 -47.71
C CYS A 25 54.88 5.40 -48.83
N GLY A 26 54.97 6.61 -49.39
CA GLY A 26 53.99 7.19 -50.29
C GLY A 26 54.12 6.76 -51.78
N GLY A 27 53.12 7.18 -52.52
CA GLY A 27 53.05 7.12 -53.98
C GLY A 27 51.71 7.59 -54.47
N GLY A 28 51.69 8.73 -55.14
CA GLY A 28 50.54 9.54 -55.50
C GLY A 28 49.68 9.04 -56.66
N GLY A 29 48.55 9.71 -56.84
CA GLY A 29 47.84 9.90 -58.07
C GLY A 29 46.42 9.35 -58.15
N GLY A 30 45.46 10.20 -58.37
CA GLY A 30 44.19 9.86 -58.98
C GLY A 30 42.95 10.12 -58.16
N SER A 31 42.39 11.34 -58.30
CA SER A 31 41.08 11.73 -57.85
C SER A 31 39.96 10.92 -58.51
N GLY A 32 39.26 10.17 -57.71
CA GLY A 32 37.99 9.58 -58.06
C GLY A 32 37.15 9.50 -56.80
N SER A 33 36.29 10.50 -56.56
CA SER A 33 35.29 10.50 -55.48
C SER A 33 34.26 9.41 -55.75
N ALA A 34 34.53 8.22 -55.25
CA ALA A 34 33.49 7.21 -55.13
C ALA A 34 32.56 7.63 -53.97
N SER A 35 31.40 8.18 -54.28
CA SER A 35 30.34 8.38 -53.32
C SER A 35 29.90 7.03 -52.78
N SER A 36 30.08 6.84 -51.46
CA SER A 36 29.54 5.67 -50.77
C SER A 36 28.02 5.59 -51.06
N PRO A 37 27.48 4.42 -51.39
CA PRO A 37 26.06 4.25 -51.55
C PRO A 37 25.35 4.70 -50.26
N PRO A 38 24.19 5.39 -50.36
CA PRO A 38 23.42 5.75 -49.19
C PRO A 38 23.10 4.50 -48.37
N PRO A 39 23.10 4.57 -47.01
CA PRO A 39 22.72 3.45 -46.18
C PRO A 39 21.33 2.96 -46.62
N PRO A 40 21.07 1.66 -46.62
CA PRO A 40 19.76 1.13 -46.93
C PRO A 40 18.72 1.79 -46.01
N PRO A 41 17.52 2.10 -46.50
CA PRO A 41 16.47 2.66 -45.67
C PRO A 41 16.23 1.70 -44.49
N PRO A 42 15.97 2.22 -43.27
CA PRO A 42 15.65 1.37 -42.14
C PRO A 42 14.49 0.45 -42.53
N PRO A 43 14.48 -0.81 -42.10
CA PRO A 43 13.38 -1.71 -42.37
C PRO A 43 12.09 -1.03 -41.90
N PRO A 44 10.99 -1.17 -42.63
CA PRO A 44 9.71 -0.61 -42.20
C PRO A 44 9.43 -1.10 -40.78
N ALA A 45 9.07 -0.18 -39.90
CA ALA A 45 8.68 -0.53 -38.54
C ALA A 45 7.62 -1.63 -38.62
N ALA A 46 7.83 -2.73 -37.92
CA ALA A 46 6.90 -3.84 -37.92
C ALA A 46 5.50 -3.27 -37.61
N ALA A 47 4.53 -3.56 -38.48
CA ALA A 47 3.17 -3.10 -38.29
C ALA A 47 2.71 -3.54 -36.90
N GLY A 48 2.29 -2.59 -36.06
CA GLY A 48 1.82 -2.88 -34.71
C GLY A 48 0.61 -3.82 -34.73
N PRO A 49 0.21 -4.36 -33.56
CA PRO A 49 -0.95 -5.25 -33.47
C PRO A 49 -2.20 -4.58 -34.05
N THR A 50 -2.99 -5.34 -34.82
CA THR A 50 -4.26 -4.86 -35.38
C THR A 50 -5.38 -5.01 -34.35
N TRP A 51 -6.09 -3.92 -34.08
CA TRP A 51 -7.29 -3.96 -33.25
C TRP A 51 -8.52 -4.38 -34.05
N THR A 52 -9.30 -5.27 -33.46
CA THR A 52 -10.65 -5.61 -33.91
C THR A 52 -11.55 -5.62 -32.68
N GLN A 53 -12.64 -4.89 -32.72
CA GLN A 53 -13.57 -4.77 -31.58
C GLN A 53 -14.11 -6.15 -31.17
N GLY A 54 -14.06 -6.45 -29.87
CA GLY A 54 -14.55 -7.70 -29.30
C GLY A 54 -13.67 -8.92 -29.59
N VAL A 55 -12.53 -8.77 -30.28
CA VAL A 55 -11.58 -9.85 -30.55
C VAL A 55 -10.31 -9.61 -29.74
N TYR A 56 -10.01 -10.51 -28.83
CA TYR A 56 -8.89 -10.40 -27.91
C TYR A 56 -7.88 -11.53 -28.18
N ALA A 57 -6.62 -11.18 -28.37
CA ALA A 57 -5.54 -12.15 -28.28
C ALA A 57 -5.20 -12.36 -26.78
N SER A 58 -4.54 -13.46 -26.44
CA SER A 58 -4.09 -13.66 -25.04
C SER A 58 -3.10 -12.57 -24.62
N ALA A 59 -3.21 -12.11 -23.37
CA ALA A 59 -2.28 -11.15 -22.75
C ALA A 59 -0.82 -11.61 -22.87
N GLY A 60 -0.54 -12.92 -22.71
CA GLY A 60 0.79 -13.49 -22.88
C GLY A 60 1.42 -13.27 -24.27
N THR A 61 0.61 -12.97 -25.31
CA THR A 61 1.11 -12.61 -26.65
C THR A 61 1.90 -11.31 -26.63
N PHE A 62 1.56 -10.39 -25.73
CA PHE A 62 2.12 -9.04 -25.64
C PHE A 62 2.95 -8.81 -24.38
N SER A 63 2.98 -9.77 -23.45
CA SER A 63 3.73 -9.66 -22.20
C SER A 63 5.19 -9.38 -22.46
N ASP A 64 5.74 -8.46 -21.68
CA ASP A 64 7.15 -8.06 -21.68
C ASP A 64 7.67 -7.47 -23.01
N LYS A 65 6.78 -7.12 -23.96
CA LYS A 65 7.14 -6.45 -25.21
C LYS A 65 7.07 -4.94 -25.03
N CYS A 66 8.23 -4.37 -24.69
CA CYS A 66 8.36 -3.02 -24.20
C CYS A 66 8.90 -2.06 -25.26
N GLU A 67 8.33 -0.84 -25.32
CA GLU A 67 8.86 0.26 -26.13
C GLU A 67 10.30 0.61 -25.69
N VAL A 68 10.52 0.63 -24.37
CA VAL A 68 11.83 0.85 -23.75
C VAL A 68 12.24 -0.41 -23.01
N VAL A 69 13.27 -1.09 -23.50
CA VAL A 69 13.80 -2.33 -22.89
C VAL A 69 14.74 -1.98 -21.76
N ARG A 70 14.40 -2.39 -20.54
CA ARG A 70 15.31 -2.30 -19.39
C ARG A 70 16.36 -3.39 -19.47
N THR A 71 17.57 -3.10 -19.00
CA THR A 71 18.70 -4.03 -18.97
C THR A 71 19.27 -4.12 -17.55
N GLY A 72 19.83 -5.28 -17.20
CA GLY A 72 20.35 -5.51 -15.85
C GLY A 72 19.39 -6.32 -15.01
N VAL A 73 19.30 -5.98 -13.73
CA VAL A 73 18.48 -6.69 -12.73
C VAL A 73 17.63 -5.71 -11.94
N ASP A 74 16.51 -6.20 -11.42
CA ASP A 74 15.64 -5.48 -10.49
C ASP A 74 16.26 -5.41 -9.07
N LEU A 75 15.54 -4.81 -8.12
CA LEU A 75 15.96 -4.68 -6.71
C LEU A 75 16.10 -6.02 -5.99
N GLU A 76 15.60 -7.11 -6.55
CA GLU A 76 15.70 -8.47 -6.00
C GLU A 76 16.79 -9.30 -6.69
N GLY A 77 17.49 -8.71 -7.67
CA GLY A 77 18.54 -9.38 -8.44
C GLY A 77 18.02 -10.23 -9.59
N ASN A 78 16.75 -10.15 -9.96
CA ASN A 78 16.17 -10.85 -11.10
C ASN A 78 16.42 -10.05 -12.39
N ALA A 79 16.82 -10.72 -13.47
CA ALA A 79 16.93 -10.08 -14.77
C ALA A 79 15.57 -9.55 -15.25
N PHE A 80 15.56 -8.34 -15.83
CA PHE A 80 14.34 -7.81 -16.44
C PHE A 80 13.86 -8.72 -17.58
N PRO A 81 12.57 -9.07 -17.66
CA PRO A 81 12.03 -9.94 -18.70
C PRO A 81 11.83 -9.23 -20.04
N ASP A 82 12.12 -7.95 -20.11
CA ASP A 82 11.78 -7.04 -21.21
C ASP A 82 12.33 -7.52 -22.56
N GLN A 83 11.50 -7.51 -23.57
CA GLN A 83 11.81 -7.77 -24.97
C GLN A 83 11.48 -6.52 -25.80
N ALA A 84 12.21 -6.33 -26.90
CA ALA A 84 11.93 -5.22 -27.81
C ALA A 84 10.52 -5.31 -28.37
N GLY A 85 9.76 -4.25 -28.18
CA GLY A 85 8.37 -4.14 -28.56
C GLY A 85 7.99 -2.71 -28.96
N SER A 86 6.78 -2.31 -28.62
CA SER A 86 6.26 -0.97 -28.90
C SER A 86 5.21 -0.57 -27.87
N LEU A 87 5.00 0.74 -27.70
CA LEU A 87 3.91 1.29 -26.87
C LEU A 87 2.54 0.66 -27.21
N SER A 88 2.28 0.41 -28.50
CA SER A 88 1.05 -0.27 -28.94
C SER A 88 0.96 -1.68 -28.34
N GLN A 89 2.05 -2.46 -28.32
CA GLN A 89 2.04 -3.82 -27.73
C GLN A 89 1.82 -3.78 -26.22
N GLU A 90 2.38 -2.80 -25.51
CA GLU A 90 2.10 -2.61 -24.06
C GLU A 90 0.62 -2.33 -23.81
N MET A 91 -0.02 -1.48 -24.63
CA MET A 91 -1.45 -1.19 -24.51
C MET A 91 -2.34 -2.37 -24.94
N PHE A 92 -1.93 -3.18 -25.91
CA PHE A 92 -2.61 -4.43 -26.26
C PHE A 92 -2.50 -5.47 -25.14
N TRP A 93 -1.37 -5.49 -24.40
CA TRP A 93 -1.25 -6.30 -23.20
C TRP A 93 -2.27 -5.86 -22.14
N LEU A 94 -2.36 -4.56 -21.84
CA LEU A 94 -3.35 -4.00 -20.89
C LEU A 94 -4.78 -4.39 -21.26
N ARG A 95 -5.15 -4.24 -22.54
CA ARG A 95 -6.46 -4.59 -23.06
C ARG A 95 -6.80 -6.07 -22.84
N SER A 96 -5.88 -6.94 -23.21
CA SER A 96 -6.07 -8.38 -23.10
C SER A 96 -6.06 -8.85 -21.64
N TRP A 97 -5.14 -8.33 -20.84
CA TRP A 97 -5.04 -8.64 -19.42
C TRP A 97 -6.29 -8.20 -18.64
N THR A 98 -6.81 -7.01 -18.92
CA THR A 98 -8.09 -6.55 -18.34
C THR A 98 -9.24 -7.47 -18.74
N HIS A 99 -9.35 -7.81 -20.01
CA HIS A 99 -10.42 -8.71 -20.49
C HIS A 99 -10.33 -10.11 -19.82
N GLU A 100 -9.13 -10.64 -19.62
CA GLU A 100 -8.91 -11.97 -19.02
C GLU A 100 -9.16 -11.97 -17.50
N THR A 101 -8.78 -10.89 -16.79
CA THR A 101 -8.65 -10.96 -15.33
C THR A 101 -9.53 -9.98 -14.55
N TYR A 102 -9.99 -8.89 -15.15
CA TYR A 102 -10.83 -7.91 -14.46
C TYR A 102 -12.15 -8.53 -14.00
N LEU A 103 -12.63 -8.13 -12.82
CA LEU A 103 -13.85 -8.71 -12.24
C LEU A 103 -15.11 -8.42 -13.06
N TRP A 104 -15.17 -7.28 -13.72
CA TRP A 104 -16.31 -6.82 -14.53
C TRP A 104 -15.90 -6.50 -15.98
N PRO A 105 -15.38 -7.47 -16.76
CA PRO A 105 -14.86 -7.21 -18.10
C PRO A 105 -15.94 -6.74 -19.07
N ASP A 106 -17.19 -7.16 -18.87
CA ASP A 106 -18.34 -6.78 -19.72
C ASP A 106 -18.78 -5.32 -19.51
N GLU A 107 -18.34 -4.67 -18.42
CA GLU A 107 -18.61 -3.25 -18.15
C GLU A 107 -17.51 -2.35 -18.73
N VAL A 108 -16.45 -2.90 -19.30
CA VAL A 108 -15.35 -2.14 -19.90
C VAL A 108 -15.60 -1.92 -21.38
N THR A 109 -15.63 -0.65 -21.82
CA THR A 109 -15.74 -0.34 -23.25
C THR A 109 -14.46 -0.74 -23.97
N ASP A 110 -14.54 -1.65 -24.95
CA ASP A 110 -13.40 -2.05 -25.78
C ASP A 110 -12.95 -0.92 -26.71
N ARG A 111 -11.86 -0.24 -26.35
CA ARG A 111 -11.28 0.89 -27.06
C ARG A 111 -10.05 0.45 -27.86
N ASN A 112 -9.87 1.03 -29.06
CA ASN A 112 -8.69 0.75 -29.88
C ASN A 112 -7.41 1.28 -29.20
N PRO A 113 -6.46 0.42 -28.76
CA PRO A 113 -5.21 0.85 -28.15
C PRO A 113 -4.39 1.81 -29.04
N ASN A 114 -4.42 1.61 -30.36
CA ASN A 114 -3.68 2.44 -31.32
C ASN A 114 -4.19 3.89 -31.42
N ALA A 115 -5.30 4.23 -30.77
CA ALA A 115 -5.79 5.61 -30.66
C ALA A 115 -5.13 6.40 -29.51
N TYR A 116 -4.30 5.77 -28.72
CA TYR A 116 -3.65 6.37 -27.55
C TYR A 116 -2.14 6.47 -27.75
N THR A 117 -1.55 7.51 -27.14
CA THR A 117 -0.10 7.78 -27.15
C THR A 117 0.52 7.68 -25.75
N ASN A 118 -0.26 7.25 -24.75
CA ASN A 118 0.16 7.09 -23.37
C ASN A 118 -0.52 5.85 -22.77
N ARG A 119 0.29 4.90 -22.27
CA ARG A 119 -0.21 3.64 -21.73
C ARG A 119 -1.02 3.82 -20.44
N ILE A 120 -0.66 4.81 -19.61
CA ILE A 120 -1.37 5.06 -18.35
C ILE A 120 -2.76 5.64 -18.66
N ALA A 121 -2.83 6.64 -19.55
CA ALA A 121 -4.11 7.19 -20.00
C ALA A 121 -5.00 6.13 -20.67
N TYR A 122 -4.41 5.13 -21.34
CA TYR A 122 -5.17 3.98 -21.84
C TYR A 122 -5.65 3.09 -20.70
N PHE A 123 -4.76 2.75 -19.74
CA PHE A 123 -5.08 1.92 -18.58
C PHE A 123 -6.23 2.52 -17.76
N ASP A 124 -6.27 3.84 -17.55
CA ASP A 124 -7.36 4.54 -16.85
C ASP A 124 -8.75 4.31 -17.47
N THR A 125 -8.78 3.91 -18.74
CA THR A 125 -10.05 3.56 -19.42
C THR A 125 -10.43 2.09 -19.30
N GLN A 126 -9.57 1.25 -18.72
CA GLN A 126 -9.73 -0.21 -18.65
C GLN A 126 -10.43 -0.63 -17.35
N LYS A 127 -11.44 0.10 -16.93
CA LYS A 127 -12.27 -0.16 -15.75
C LYS A 127 -13.73 0.16 -15.97
N THR A 128 -14.59 -0.28 -15.05
CA THR A 128 -15.99 0.17 -14.99
C THR A 128 -16.11 1.61 -14.50
N PHE A 129 -17.08 2.34 -15.02
CA PHE A 129 -17.50 3.66 -14.55
C PHE A 129 -18.91 3.62 -13.93
N ALA A 130 -19.42 2.42 -13.64
CA ALA A 130 -20.68 2.26 -12.93
C ALA A 130 -20.55 2.72 -11.46
N THR A 131 -21.69 3.03 -10.85
CA THR A 131 -21.77 3.42 -9.44
C THR A 131 -22.43 2.34 -8.58
N THR A 132 -22.15 2.36 -7.29
CA THR A 132 -22.82 1.55 -6.27
C THR A 132 -24.21 2.11 -5.94
N ALA A 133 -24.96 1.43 -5.06
CA ALA A 133 -26.27 1.89 -4.62
C ALA A 133 -26.20 3.20 -3.83
N SER A 134 -25.09 3.52 -3.18
CA SER A 134 -24.85 4.80 -2.50
C SER A 134 -24.49 5.94 -3.45
N GLY A 135 -24.20 5.63 -4.72
CA GLY A 135 -23.77 6.59 -5.74
C GLY A 135 -22.26 6.80 -5.86
N GLU A 136 -21.47 6.09 -5.05
CA GLU A 136 -20.01 6.07 -5.15
C GLU A 136 -19.58 5.24 -6.36
N ASN A 137 -18.36 5.47 -6.88
CA ASN A 137 -17.84 4.66 -7.98
C ASN A 137 -17.69 3.19 -7.54
N LYS A 138 -18.05 2.27 -8.43
CA LYS A 138 -17.88 0.84 -8.21
C LYS A 138 -16.40 0.42 -8.17
N ASP A 139 -15.55 1.11 -8.96
CA ASP A 139 -14.10 0.90 -9.00
C ASP A 139 -13.33 2.22 -8.82
N ASP A 140 -12.97 2.52 -7.58
CA ASP A 140 -12.03 3.58 -7.18
C ASP A 140 -10.62 3.02 -6.86
N PHE A 141 -10.37 1.74 -7.21
CA PHE A 141 -9.19 1.00 -6.79
C PHE A 141 -8.25 0.61 -7.93
N HIS A 142 -8.54 1.09 -9.12
CA HIS A 142 -7.77 0.90 -10.35
C HIS A 142 -6.64 1.93 -10.41
N PHE A 143 -5.38 1.48 -10.34
CA PHE A 143 -4.21 2.35 -10.31
C PHE A 143 -2.94 1.64 -10.77
N ASN A 144 -1.86 2.39 -10.97
CA ASN A 144 -0.54 1.89 -11.32
C ASN A 144 0.55 2.63 -10.53
N GLN A 145 1.74 2.06 -10.51
CA GLN A 145 2.96 2.69 -9.97
C GLN A 145 4.20 2.10 -10.63
N PRO A 146 5.36 2.80 -10.62
CA PRO A 146 6.62 2.22 -11.05
C PRO A 146 6.91 0.90 -10.34
N THR A 147 7.37 -0.11 -11.10
CA THR A 147 7.66 -1.44 -10.51
C THR A 147 8.73 -1.37 -9.43
N GLU A 148 9.69 -0.45 -9.54
CA GLU A 148 10.72 -0.24 -8.54
C GLU A 148 10.14 0.21 -7.20
N GLU A 149 9.23 1.18 -7.20
CA GLU A 149 8.51 1.62 -5.99
C GLU A 149 7.70 0.48 -5.36
N TYR A 150 7.04 -0.34 -6.17
CA TYR A 150 6.33 -1.52 -5.68
C TYR A 150 7.28 -2.49 -4.95
N LEU A 151 8.47 -2.76 -5.51
CA LEU A 151 9.46 -3.64 -4.90
C LEU A 151 10.04 -3.05 -3.60
N GLU A 152 10.31 -1.74 -3.57
CA GLU A 152 10.77 -1.02 -2.38
C GLU A 152 9.76 -1.14 -1.24
N GLN A 153 8.48 -0.88 -1.52
CA GLN A 153 7.40 -0.97 -0.54
C GLN A 153 7.22 -2.40 -0.03
N ARG A 154 7.17 -3.38 -0.94
CA ARG A 154 7.02 -4.80 -0.60
C ARG A 154 8.14 -5.31 0.31
N ASN A 155 9.36 -4.86 0.06
CA ASN A 155 10.56 -5.28 0.77
C ASN A 155 10.88 -4.42 2.01
N SER A 156 10.02 -3.43 2.36
CA SER A 156 10.27 -2.48 3.45
C SER A 156 11.60 -1.75 3.30
N THR A 157 11.97 -1.36 2.06
CA THR A 157 13.22 -0.64 1.79
C THR A 157 13.23 0.65 2.59
N ALA A 158 14.35 0.91 3.27
CA ALA A 158 14.51 2.14 4.02
C ALA A 158 14.72 3.31 3.06
N LEU A 159 13.81 4.28 3.10
CA LEU A 159 13.81 5.46 2.24
C LEU A 159 14.09 6.74 3.05
N PRO A 160 14.63 7.80 2.40
CA PRO A 160 14.82 9.08 3.06
C PRO A 160 13.49 9.64 3.59
N GLY A 161 13.48 10.09 4.86
CA GLY A 161 12.30 10.63 5.49
C GLY A 161 12.57 11.08 6.92
N TYR A 162 11.57 11.70 7.55
CA TYR A 162 11.65 12.08 8.96
C TYR A 162 11.04 11.04 9.90
N GLY A 163 10.30 10.06 9.35
CA GLY A 163 9.47 9.14 10.12
C GLY A 163 8.25 9.82 10.73
N ALA A 164 7.69 10.80 10.05
CA ALA A 164 6.44 11.45 10.40
C ALA A 164 5.38 11.15 9.33
N ALA A 165 4.22 10.69 9.75
CA ALA A 165 3.03 10.60 8.90
C ALA A 165 2.19 11.87 9.05
N PHE A 166 1.74 12.43 7.93
CA PHE A 166 0.96 13.67 7.91
C PHE A 166 -0.54 13.39 7.69
N ALA A 167 -1.37 14.25 8.26
CA ALA A 167 -2.81 14.32 7.99
C ALA A 167 -3.14 15.69 7.39
N VAL A 168 -3.81 15.72 6.24
CA VAL A 168 -4.27 16.94 5.59
C VAL A 168 -5.75 17.12 5.91
N PHE A 169 -6.07 18.16 6.64
CA PHE A 169 -7.43 18.60 6.93
C PHE A 169 -7.93 19.61 5.90
N SER A 170 -7.00 20.40 5.33
CA SER A 170 -7.24 21.30 4.20
C SER A 170 -5.97 21.37 3.36
N SER A 171 -6.08 21.09 2.05
CA SER A 171 -4.96 21.16 1.08
C SER A 171 -4.83 22.54 0.44
N THR A 172 -5.87 23.37 0.51
CA THR A 172 -5.90 24.76 0.02
C THR A 172 -5.91 25.74 1.16
N PRO A 173 -5.42 27.00 0.97
CA PRO A 173 -5.43 28.02 2.02
C PRO A 173 -6.87 28.35 2.55
N PRO A 174 -7.02 28.48 3.87
CA PRO A 174 -6.02 28.26 4.90
C PRO A 174 -5.76 26.76 5.12
N ARG A 175 -4.52 26.32 4.77
CA ARG A 175 -4.16 24.90 4.87
C ARG A 175 -4.07 24.44 6.32
N ASP A 176 -4.43 23.18 6.54
CA ASP A 176 -4.29 22.54 7.85
C ASP A 176 -3.64 21.16 7.67
N ILE A 177 -2.33 21.11 7.97
CA ILE A 177 -1.51 19.91 7.91
C ILE A 177 -1.04 19.60 9.32
N ARG A 178 -1.31 18.38 9.79
CA ARG A 178 -0.97 17.93 11.14
C ARG A 178 -0.20 16.63 11.12
N ILE A 179 0.54 16.39 12.20
CA ILE A 179 1.21 15.11 12.42
C ILE A 179 0.16 14.06 12.79
N ARG A 180 0.12 12.96 12.05
CA ARG A 180 -0.75 11.81 12.30
C ARG A 180 -0.15 10.90 13.37
N TYR A 181 1.11 10.52 13.18
CA TYR A 181 1.95 9.78 14.12
C TYR A 181 3.41 9.90 13.69
N THR A 182 4.31 9.43 14.55
CA THR A 182 5.74 9.30 14.22
C THR A 182 6.19 7.85 14.35
N GLU A 183 7.18 7.47 13.53
CA GLU A 183 7.84 6.16 13.65
C GLU A 183 8.78 6.16 14.87
N PRO A 184 8.71 5.15 15.73
CA PRO A 184 9.60 5.04 16.89
C PRO A 184 11.07 4.99 16.48
N GLY A 185 11.90 5.84 17.12
CA GLY A 185 13.34 5.92 16.85
C GLY A 185 13.70 6.70 15.59
N SER A 186 12.73 7.39 14.98
CA SER A 186 12.96 8.25 13.82
C SER A 186 13.37 9.68 14.22
N PRO A 187 13.92 10.49 13.28
CA PRO A 187 14.22 11.91 13.53
C PRO A 187 13.04 12.72 14.07
N ALA A 188 11.81 12.42 13.62
CA ALA A 188 10.59 13.09 14.10
C ALA A 188 10.27 12.75 15.56
N SER A 189 10.58 11.53 16.01
CA SER A 189 10.34 11.05 17.38
C SER A 189 11.48 11.35 18.34
N GLU A 190 12.63 11.86 17.89
CA GLU A 190 13.74 12.25 18.74
C GLU A 190 13.33 13.28 19.78
N THR A 191 13.83 13.11 21.01
CA THR A 191 13.58 14.09 22.07
C THR A 191 14.49 15.31 21.91
N SER A 192 13.89 16.48 21.90
CA SER A 192 14.56 17.78 21.92
C SER A 192 13.92 18.64 23.00
N LEU A 193 14.74 19.25 23.88
CA LEU A 193 14.27 20.06 25.01
C LEU A 193 13.24 19.33 25.92
N GLY A 194 13.41 18.01 26.09
CA GLY A 194 12.58 17.21 27.00
C GLY A 194 11.25 16.70 26.41
N GLN A 195 10.99 16.91 25.10
CA GLN A 195 9.83 16.40 24.40
C GLN A 195 10.18 15.94 22.98
N PRO A 196 9.39 15.07 22.32
CA PRO A 196 9.59 14.69 20.93
C PRO A 196 9.59 15.92 20.01
N LYS A 197 10.40 15.90 18.96
CA LYS A 197 10.43 16.97 17.94
C LYS A 197 9.04 17.17 17.33
N LEU A 198 8.37 16.08 16.99
CA LEU A 198 6.98 16.12 16.53
C LEU A 198 6.11 15.22 17.41
N VAL A 199 4.92 15.69 17.76
CA VAL A 199 3.90 14.92 18.46
C VAL A 199 2.64 14.85 17.60
N ARG A 200 1.80 13.84 17.85
CA ARG A 200 0.52 13.71 17.17
C ARG A 200 -0.31 14.99 17.32
N GLY A 201 -0.92 15.43 16.21
CA GLY A 201 -1.78 16.63 16.17
C GLY A 201 -1.03 17.94 16.08
N SER A 202 0.32 17.98 16.18
CA SER A 202 1.08 19.19 15.90
C SER A 202 0.74 19.72 14.52
N ARG A 203 0.32 20.97 14.42
CA ARG A 203 0.02 21.66 13.17
C ARG A 203 1.29 22.29 12.60
N ILE A 204 1.56 22.06 11.32
CA ILE A 204 2.68 22.68 10.61
C ILE A 204 2.26 24.09 10.18
N LEU A 205 3.01 25.09 10.62
CA LEU A 205 2.73 26.50 10.34
C LEU A 205 3.66 27.07 9.26
N ARG A 206 4.95 26.70 9.31
CA ARG A 206 5.96 27.13 8.34
C ARG A 206 6.95 26.03 8.08
N ILE A 207 7.52 26.01 6.87
CA ILE A 207 8.68 25.19 6.49
C ILE A 207 9.65 26.10 5.74
N ASP A 208 10.91 26.17 6.16
CA ASP A 208 11.97 26.98 5.55
C ASP A 208 11.56 28.45 5.35
N GLY A 209 10.81 28.98 6.30
CA GLY A 209 10.30 30.37 6.27
C GLY A 209 9.00 30.53 5.46
N ILE A 210 8.59 29.59 4.63
CA ILE A 210 7.34 29.64 3.84
C ILE A 210 6.16 29.37 4.77
N ASP A 211 5.15 30.25 4.75
CA ASP A 211 3.90 30.07 5.48
C ASP A 211 3.08 28.94 4.82
N VAL A 212 2.97 27.81 5.50
CA VAL A 212 2.20 26.65 5.02
C VAL A 212 0.71 26.95 5.02
N VAL A 213 0.22 27.73 5.98
CA VAL A 213 -1.22 27.93 6.22
C VAL A 213 -1.84 28.84 5.15
N ASN A 214 -1.28 30.03 4.96
CA ASN A 214 -1.85 31.05 4.07
C ASN A 214 -0.94 31.43 2.91
N GLY A 215 0.35 31.03 2.97
CA GLY A 215 1.37 31.31 1.96
C GLY A 215 1.39 30.28 0.83
N ALA A 216 2.53 30.22 0.14
CA ALA A 216 2.76 29.41 -1.04
C ALA A 216 1.74 29.73 -2.15
N GLY A 217 1.70 30.99 -2.56
CA GLY A 217 0.84 31.49 -3.64
C GLY A 217 1.36 31.15 -5.05
N THR A 218 2.60 30.66 -5.14
CA THR A 218 3.23 30.28 -6.41
C THR A 218 3.49 28.78 -6.47
N GLN A 219 3.50 28.21 -7.68
CA GLN A 219 3.84 26.79 -7.88
C GLN A 219 5.23 26.47 -7.33
N ALA A 220 6.21 27.37 -7.49
CA ALA A 220 7.58 27.17 -7.00
C ALA A 220 7.65 27.02 -5.46
N GLU A 221 6.85 27.80 -4.71
CA GLU A 221 6.76 27.67 -3.26
C GLU A 221 6.06 26.36 -2.85
N VAL A 222 5.01 25.95 -3.58
CA VAL A 222 4.36 24.66 -3.36
C VAL A 222 5.32 23.51 -3.61
N ASP A 223 6.09 23.56 -4.71
CA ASP A 223 7.10 22.54 -5.01
C ASP A 223 8.20 22.50 -3.94
N GLN A 224 8.57 23.63 -3.36
CA GLN A 224 9.53 23.69 -2.26
C GLN A 224 8.96 23.07 -0.98
N LEU A 225 7.69 23.34 -0.64
CA LEU A 225 7.02 22.70 0.49
C LEU A 225 6.89 21.19 0.29
N ASN A 226 6.54 20.74 -0.92
CA ASN A 226 6.44 19.32 -1.24
C ASN A 226 7.79 18.62 -1.08
N ARG A 227 8.88 19.21 -1.58
CA ARG A 227 10.24 18.68 -1.37
C ARG A 227 10.62 18.60 0.10
N ALA A 228 10.31 19.65 0.87
CA ALA A 228 10.61 19.68 2.30
C ALA A 228 9.78 18.66 3.11
N LEU A 229 8.56 18.35 2.69
CA LEU A 229 7.73 17.30 3.29
C LEU A 229 8.14 15.88 2.85
N SER A 230 8.83 15.77 1.70
CA SER A 230 9.31 14.54 1.11
C SER A 230 10.79 14.64 0.73
N PRO A 231 11.71 14.63 1.71
CA PRO A 231 13.13 14.72 1.43
C PRO A 231 13.59 13.53 0.58
N GLN A 232 14.48 13.80 -0.38
CA GLN A 232 14.96 12.80 -1.35
C GLN A 232 16.27 12.16 -0.95
N THR A 233 16.99 12.75 0.00
CA THR A 233 18.31 12.27 0.44
C THR A 233 18.40 12.26 1.97
N ALA A 234 19.03 11.19 2.50
CA ALA A 234 19.37 11.14 3.92
C ALA A 234 20.35 12.27 4.26
N GLY A 235 20.11 12.95 5.38
CA GLY A 235 20.86 14.11 5.82
C GLY A 235 20.30 15.46 5.33
N GLU A 236 19.33 15.48 4.42
CA GLU A 236 18.63 16.70 4.00
C GLU A 236 17.90 17.31 5.21
N GLN A 237 18.06 18.62 5.41
CA GLN A 237 17.55 19.32 6.59
C GLN A 237 16.57 20.41 6.21
N HIS A 238 15.49 20.50 6.98
CA HIS A 238 14.48 21.53 6.85
C HIS A 238 14.07 22.07 8.22
N ASP A 239 13.74 23.37 8.28
CA ASP A 239 13.29 24.04 9.48
C ASP A 239 11.77 24.14 9.51
N PHE A 240 11.17 23.59 10.55
CA PHE A 240 9.73 23.57 10.76
C PHE A 240 9.34 24.50 11.90
N VAL A 241 8.25 25.24 11.73
CA VAL A 241 7.54 25.89 12.83
C VAL A 241 6.23 25.14 13.02
N VAL A 242 6.03 24.61 14.22
CA VAL A 242 4.86 23.78 14.56
C VAL A 242 4.15 24.31 15.79
N ARG A 243 2.85 24.02 15.91
CA ARG A 243 2.06 24.27 17.10
C ARG A 243 1.46 22.98 17.62
N ASP A 244 1.83 22.59 18.83
CA ASP A 244 1.35 21.36 19.46
C ASP A 244 -0.11 21.49 19.91
N PRO A 245 -0.87 20.37 20.02
CA PRO A 245 -2.22 20.37 20.51
C PRO A 245 -2.35 21.05 21.88
N GLY A 246 -3.33 21.93 22.01
CA GLY A 246 -3.57 22.68 23.26
C GLY A 246 -2.57 23.79 23.58
N SER A 247 -1.50 23.97 22.77
CA SER A 247 -0.52 25.04 22.94
C SER A 247 -0.94 26.32 22.23
N SER A 248 -0.67 27.47 22.85
CA SER A 248 -0.75 28.78 22.23
C SER A 248 0.58 29.28 21.68
N THR A 249 1.68 28.54 21.92
CA THR A 249 3.04 28.91 21.50
C THR A 249 3.53 28.01 20.38
N ASP A 250 4.27 28.62 19.44
CA ASP A 250 4.89 27.92 18.33
C ASP A 250 6.28 27.41 18.73
N ARG A 251 6.69 26.29 18.16
CA ARG A 251 8.03 25.71 18.32
C ARG A 251 8.75 25.68 16.98
N SER A 252 10.02 26.08 16.97
CA SER A 252 10.92 25.87 15.84
C SER A 252 11.72 24.58 16.08
N ILE A 253 11.76 23.73 15.07
CA ILE A 253 12.51 22.47 15.09
C ILE A 253 13.21 22.29 13.74
N THR A 254 14.41 21.73 13.77
CA THR A 254 15.09 21.27 12.56
C THR A 254 14.98 19.75 12.48
N LEU A 255 14.52 19.25 11.34
CA LEU A 255 14.48 17.82 11.03
C LEU A 255 15.53 17.50 9.97
N ALA A 256 16.36 16.49 10.25
CA ALA A 256 17.27 15.89 9.28
C ALA A 256 16.66 14.57 8.81
N ALA A 257 16.55 14.38 7.51
CA ALA A 257 16.06 13.14 6.94
C ALA A 257 17.03 11.98 7.25
N ALA A 258 16.49 10.81 7.51
CA ALA A 258 17.25 9.56 7.65
C ALA A 258 16.61 8.47 6.78
N ASN A 259 17.36 7.43 6.46
CA ASN A 259 16.77 6.26 5.82
C ASN A 259 15.92 5.50 6.84
N ILE A 260 14.61 5.46 6.62
CA ILE A 260 13.61 4.88 7.54
C ILE A 260 12.86 3.77 6.82
N ALA A 261 12.94 2.56 7.37
CA ALA A 261 12.06 1.48 6.96
C ALA A 261 10.71 1.63 7.68
N PRO A 262 9.58 1.66 6.97
CA PRO A 262 8.27 1.67 7.59
C PRO A 262 8.09 0.46 8.50
N LYS A 263 7.48 0.67 9.68
CA LYS A 263 7.15 -0.40 10.61
C LYS A 263 5.68 -0.74 10.52
N PRO A 264 5.32 -1.94 10.04
CA PRO A 264 3.94 -2.41 10.05
C PRO A 264 3.29 -2.31 11.44
N VAL A 265 3.95 -2.81 12.49
CA VAL A 265 3.54 -2.59 13.88
C VAL A 265 4.28 -1.37 14.43
N ASN A 266 3.61 -0.22 14.45
CA ASN A 266 4.21 1.01 14.98
C ASN A 266 4.45 0.93 16.48
N ARG A 267 3.46 0.42 17.24
CA ARG A 267 3.57 0.21 18.70
C ARG A 267 2.59 -0.83 19.20
N PHE A 268 2.89 -1.43 20.31
CA PHE A 268 1.96 -2.26 21.08
C PHE A 268 2.21 -2.09 22.59
N SER A 269 1.18 -2.33 23.38
CA SER A 269 1.26 -2.22 24.84
C SER A 269 0.18 -3.05 25.53
N THR A 270 0.28 -3.18 26.85
CA THR A 270 -0.79 -3.72 27.70
C THR A 270 -1.36 -2.62 28.58
N ILE A 271 -2.66 -2.64 28.75
CA ILE A 271 -3.42 -1.70 29.56
C ILE A 271 -4.09 -2.48 30.69
N ASP A 272 -3.74 -2.16 31.93
CA ASP A 272 -4.39 -2.73 33.10
C ASP A 272 -5.73 -2.04 33.32
N THR A 273 -6.81 -2.83 33.45
CA THR A 273 -8.16 -2.36 33.73
C THR A 273 -8.76 -3.11 34.92
N SER A 274 -9.85 -2.61 35.50
CA SER A 274 -10.58 -3.30 36.56
C SER A 274 -11.14 -4.67 36.13
N ALA A 275 -11.32 -4.89 34.83
CA ALA A 275 -11.84 -6.12 34.24
C ALA A 275 -10.75 -6.98 33.56
N GLY A 276 -9.48 -6.83 33.96
CA GLY A 276 -8.33 -7.56 33.43
C GLY A 276 -7.53 -6.76 32.40
N LYS A 277 -6.50 -7.40 31.84
CA LYS A 277 -5.55 -6.77 30.92
C LYS A 277 -6.07 -6.71 29.51
N VAL A 278 -5.85 -5.59 28.83
CA VAL A 278 -6.17 -5.38 27.41
C VAL A 278 -4.87 -5.19 26.64
N GLY A 279 -4.69 -5.93 25.56
CA GLY A 279 -3.63 -5.66 24.58
C GLY A 279 -4.04 -4.54 23.66
N TYR A 280 -3.12 -3.66 23.30
CA TYR A 280 -3.27 -2.66 22.26
C TYR A 280 -2.18 -2.85 21.21
N VAL A 281 -2.55 -2.82 19.93
CA VAL A 281 -1.61 -2.88 18.79
C VAL A 281 -2.00 -1.83 17.78
N LEU A 282 -1.10 -0.90 17.44
CA LEU A 282 -1.22 -0.04 16.27
C LEU A 282 -0.53 -0.73 15.10
N PHE A 283 -1.35 -1.22 14.16
CA PHE A 283 -0.90 -1.96 12.98
C PHE A 283 -1.28 -1.19 11.72
N ASN A 284 -0.27 -0.57 11.08
CA ASN A 284 -0.48 0.42 10.03
C ASN A 284 -0.63 -0.17 8.63
N THR A 285 -0.15 -1.39 8.38
CA THR A 285 -0.19 -1.98 7.03
C THR A 285 0.06 -3.49 7.04
N PHE A 286 -0.59 -4.19 6.11
CA PHE A 286 -0.33 -5.59 5.79
C PHE A 286 0.63 -5.76 4.59
N SER A 287 0.99 -4.65 3.89
CA SER A 287 1.68 -4.72 2.59
C SER A 287 3.11 -5.26 2.62
N PRO A 288 4.04 -4.81 3.49
CA PRO A 288 5.40 -5.32 3.48
C PRO A 288 5.47 -6.77 3.97
N PHE A 289 6.42 -7.52 3.45
CA PHE A 289 6.69 -8.87 3.95
C PHE A 289 7.03 -8.89 5.45
N ALA A 290 7.64 -7.81 5.96
CA ALA A 290 7.92 -7.63 7.40
C ALA A 290 6.66 -7.68 8.28
N SER A 291 5.49 -7.38 7.73
CA SER A 291 4.22 -7.38 8.48
C SER A 291 3.88 -8.74 9.11
N GLU A 292 4.24 -9.85 8.44
CA GLU A 292 4.04 -11.20 8.95
C GLU A 292 4.72 -11.41 10.31
N LYS A 293 6.02 -11.09 10.38
CA LYS A 293 6.82 -11.29 11.60
C LYS A 293 6.44 -10.28 12.68
N GLU A 294 6.31 -9.01 12.33
CA GLU A 294 6.07 -7.97 13.33
C GLU A 294 4.75 -8.15 14.06
N ILE A 295 3.67 -8.52 13.34
CA ILE A 295 2.38 -8.77 14.01
C ILE A 295 2.42 -10.06 14.85
N ALA A 296 3.13 -11.11 14.42
CA ALA A 296 3.29 -12.34 15.19
C ALA A 296 4.10 -12.10 16.47
N ASP A 297 5.16 -11.29 16.41
CA ASP A 297 5.97 -10.92 17.57
C ASP A 297 5.15 -10.08 18.58
N ALA A 298 4.34 -9.13 18.11
CA ALA A 298 3.46 -8.35 18.96
C ALA A 298 2.43 -9.23 19.67
N VAL A 299 1.76 -10.13 18.94
CA VAL A 299 0.80 -11.09 19.51
C VAL A 299 1.48 -12.04 20.51
N THR A 300 2.71 -12.50 20.23
CA THR A 300 3.49 -13.34 21.16
C THR A 300 3.73 -12.60 22.48
N SER A 301 4.14 -11.35 22.42
CA SER A 301 4.42 -10.50 23.58
C SER A 301 3.16 -10.22 24.41
N LEU A 302 2.05 -9.92 23.73
CA LEU A 302 0.77 -9.69 24.39
C LEU A 302 0.21 -10.95 25.05
N LYS A 303 0.35 -12.11 24.39
CA LYS A 303 0.00 -13.41 24.98
C LYS A 303 0.79 -13.69 26.25
N ALA A 304 2.11 -13.46 26.21
CA ALA A 304 2.99 -13.64 27.38
C ALA A 304 2.60 -12.69 28.54
N SER A 305 2.05 -11.51 28.23
CA SER A 305 1.55 -10.55 29.22
C SER A 305 0.21 -10.95 29.84
N GLY A 306 -0.46 -11.99 29.33
CA GLY A 306 -1.72 -12.53 29.83
C GLY A 306 -2.92 -11.62 29.58
N ILE A 307 -3.04 -11.05 28.39
CA ILE A 307 -4.19 -10.22 28.02
C ILE A 307 -5.47 -11.04 27.95
N ASN A 308 -6.61 -10.40 28.25
CA ASN A 308 -7.95 -10.98 28.21
C ASN A 308 -8.75 -10.54 26.98
N ASP A 309 -8.41 -9.39 26.41
CA ASP A 309 -9.01 -8.79 25.21
C ASP A 309 -7.95 -8.06 24.40
N LEU A 310 -8.24 -7.80 23.13
CA LEU A 310 -7.37 -7.08 22.20
C LEU A 310 -8.10 -5.85 21.63
N VAL A 311 -7.43 -4.71 21.64
CA VAL A 311 -7.74 -3.54 20.79
C VAL A 311 -6.72 -3.51 19.67
N LEU A 312 -7.20 -3.71 18.46
CA LEU A 312 -6.42 -3.66 17.22
C LEU A 312 -6.69 -2.33 16.52
N ASP A 313 -5.72 -1.44 16.52
CA ASP A 313 -5.84 -0.12 15.91
C ASP A 313 -5.45 -0.20 14.43
N LEU A 314 -6.47 -0.24 13.58
CA LEU A 314 -6.37 -0.26 12.12
C LEU A 314 -6.82 1.06 11.48
N ARG A 315 -6.97 2.15 12.26
CA ARG A 315 -7.54 3.42 11.77
C ARG A 315 -6.82 4.00 10.56
N TYR A 316 -5.55 3.64 10.33
CA TYR A 316 -4.75 4.10 9.18
C TYR A 316 -4.26 2.95 8.29
N ASN A 317 -4.76 1.73 8.53
CA ASN A 317 -4.35 0.55 7.78
C ASN A 317 -5.19 0.39 6.52
N GLY A 318 -4.60 0.71 5.37
CA GLY A 318 -5.25 0.58 4.05
C GLY A 318 -5.30 -0.84 3.49
N GLY A 319 -4.79 -1.83 4.21
CA GLY A 319 -4.77 -3.21 3.75
C GLY A 319 -3.36 -3.74 3.47
N GLY A 320 -3.25 -4.61 2.46
CA GLY A 320 -2.04 -5.27 2.01
C GLY A 320 -2.23 -6.77 1.78
N LEU A 321 -1.29 -7.59 2.25
CA LEU A 321 -1.28 -9.03 2.02
C LEU A 321 -2.47 -9.74 2.71
N LEU A 322 -3.39 -10.28 1.91
CA LEU A 322 -4.53 -11.05 2.39
C LEU A 322 -4.10 -12.26 3.23
N ALA A 323 -2.96 -12.85 2.87
CA ALA A 323 -2.37 -13.96 3.63
C ALA A 323 -2.01 -13.56 5.07
N VAL A 324 -1.42 -12.37 5.28
CA VAL A 324 -1.10 -11.86 6.64
C VAL A 324 -2.37 -11.50 7.40
N SER A 325 -3.40 -11.02 6.70
CA SER A 325 -4.72 -10.78 7.30
C SER A 325 -5.35 -12.08 7.80
N SER A 326 -5.27 -13.15 7.00
CA SER A 326 -5.69 -14.50 7.40
C SER A 326 -4.92 -15.03 8.61
N GLN A 327 -3.59 -14.85 8.64
CA GLN A 327 -2.75 -15.22 9.78
C GLN A 327 -3.16 -14.47 11.06
N LEU A 328 -3.42 -13.15 10.95
CA LEU A 328 -3.91 -12.36 12.09
C LEU A 328 -5.29 -12.83 12.55
N GLY A 329 -6.17 -13.18 11.61
CA GLY A 329 -7.47 -13.79 11.93
C GLY A 329 -7.32 -15.07 12.74
N TYR A 330 -6.40 -15.96 12.35
CA TYR A 330 -6.06 -17.16 13.14
C TYR A 330 -5.49 -16.80 14.52
N MET A 331 -4.56 -15.87 14.59
CA MET A 331 -3.93 -15.46 15.86
C MET A 331 -4.95 -14.90 16.85
N VAL A 332 -5.97 -14.21 16.38
CA VAL A 332 -7.08 -13.71 17.22
C VAL A 332 -8.03 -14.85 17.63
N ALA A 333 -8.55 -15.60 16.67
CA ALA A 333 -9.66 -16.55 16.85
C ALA A 333 -9.25 -17.90 17.41
N GLY A 334 -8.03 -18.36 17.08
CA GLY A 334 -7.50 -19.69 17.43
C GLY A 334 -8.15 -20.87 16.70
N PRO A 335 -7.59 -22.08 16.82
CA PRO A 335 -7.99 -23.24 16.03
C PRO A 335 -9.42 -23.74 16.32
N ALA A 336 -9.94 -23.51 17.52
CA ALA A 336 -11.30 -23.97 17.85
C ALA A 336 -12.38 -23.34 16.95
N ARG A 337 -12.13 -22.14 16.43
CA ARG A 337 -13.05 -21.43 15.52
C ARG A 337 -12.64 -21.52 14.07
N THR A 338 -11.34 -21.69 13.78
CA THR A 338 -10.79 -21.54 12.43
C THR A 338 -10.44 -22.85 11.73
N GLN A 339 -10.36 -23.97 12.45
CA GLN A 339 -9.99 -25.25 11.86
C GLN A 339 -11.01 -25.69 10.80
N ASN A 340 -10.54 -25.99 9.58
CA ASN A 340 -11.36 -26.36 8.42
C ASN A 340 -12.38 -25.30 8.00
N LYS A 341 -12.09 -24.03 8.29
CA LYS A 341 -12.88 -22.88 7.90
C LYS A 341 -12.15 -22.02 6.88
N ALA A 342 -12.92 -21.44 5.96
CA ALA A 342 -12.40 -20.45 5.05
C ALA A 342 -12.26 -19.10 5.76
N PHE A 343 -11.07 -18.48 5.64
CA PHE A 343 -10.92 -17.08 5.92
C PHE A 343 -11.64 -16.27 4.85
N GLU A 344 -11.39 -16.64 3.59
CA GLU A 344 -12.02 -16.01 2.44
C GLU A 344 -12.07 -16.96 1.23
N GLN A 345 -13.17 -16.95 0.48
CA GLN A 345 -13.29 -17.55 -0.84
C GLN A 345 -13.28 -16.43 -1.88
N LEU A 346 -12.39 -16.52 -2.86
CA LEU A 346 -12.31 -15.55 -3.94
C LEU A 346 -13.36 -15.86 -5.03
N ARG A 347 -14.03 -14.82 -5.51
CA ARG A 347 -14.95 -14.87 -6.63
C ARG A 347 -14.41 -14.04 -7.77
N PHE A 348 -14.05 -14.68 -8.86
CA PHE A 348 -13.53 -14.05 -10.08
C PHE A 348 -14.67 -13.80 -11.08
N ASN A 349 -14.34 -13.21 -12.24
CA ASN A 349 -15.27 -13.06 -13.35
C ASN A 349 -15.80 -14.41 -13.86
N ALA A 350 -16.91 -14.39 -14.61
CA ALA A 350 -17.57 -15.62 -15.06
C ALA A 350 -16.70 -16.49 -15.99
N ALA A 351 -15.75 -15.91 -16.73
CA ALA A 351 -14.87 -16.65 -17.63
C ALA A 351 -13.81 -17.49 -16.90
N ALA A 352 -13.49 -17.15 -15.66
CA ALA A 352 -12.50 -17.86 -14.84
C ALA A 352 -12.94 -19.30 -14.47
N GLY A 353 -14.24 -19.54 -14.36
CA GLY A 353 -14.78 -20.84 -13.95
C GLY A 353 -14.29 -21.26 -12.56
N SER A 354 -13.70 -22.46 -12.45
CA SER A 354 -13.17 -23.00 -11.20
C SER A 354 -11.69 -22.65 -10.95
N ARG A 355 -11.09 -21.81 -11.78
CA ARG A 355 -9.68 -21.48 -11.68
C ARG A 355 -9.48 -19.99 -11.41
N ASN A 356 -8.39 -19.70 -10.74
CA ASN A 356 -7.88 -18.34 -10.60
C ASN A 356 -7.31 -17.90 -11.97
N PRO A 357 -7.83 -16.84 -12.60
CA PRO A 357 -7.44 -16.43 -13.95
C PRO A 357 -6.00 -15.86 -14.01
N VAL A 358 -5.43 -15.48 -12.86
CA VAL A 358 -4.07 -14.94 -12.78
C VAL A 358 -3.05 -16.05 -12.59
N THR A 359 -3.34 -17.03 -11.72
CA THR A 359 -2.39 -18.08 -11.34
C THR A 359 -2.59 -19.37 -12.12
N GLY A 360 -3.76 -19.59 -12.70
CA GLY A 360 -4.17 -20.85 -13.33
C GLY A 360 -4.47 -22.00 -12.35
N ALA A 361 -4.22 -21.81 -11.04
CA ALA A 361 -4.51 -22.80 -10.01
C ALA A 361 -6.02 -22.99 -9.79
N PHE A 362 -6.43 -24.09 -9.15
CA PHE A 362 -7.79 -24.20 -8.64
C PHE A 362 -8.08 -23.07 -7.64
N ASN A 363 -9.31 -22.58 -7.67
CA ASN A 363 -9.77 -21.51 -6.79
C ASN A 363 -10.27 -22.09 -5.47
N ASP A 364 -9.34 -22.68 -4.71
CA ASP A 364 -9.64 -23.21 -3.38
C ASP A 364 -9.81 -22.07 -2.37
N PRO A 365 -10.64 -22.25 -1.32
CA PRO A 365 -10.77 -21.27 -0.25
C PRO A 365 -9.44 -20.96 0.43
N ILE A 366 -9.18 -19.70 0.73
CA ILE A 366 -8.06 -19.28 1.58
C ILE A 366 -8.39 -19.69 3.01
N PRO A 367 -7.59 -20.57 3.65
CA PRO A 367 -7.82 -20.97 5.04
C PRO A 367 -7.41 -19.85 6.00
N PHE A 368 -7.73 -19.99 7.27
CA PHE A 368 -7.03 -19.28 8.33
C PHE A 368 -5.62 -19.88 8.48
N TYR A 369 -4.58 -19.20 7.99
CA TYR A 369 -3.21 -19.71 8.07
C TYR A 369 -2.71 -19.75 9.50
N SER A 370 -2.32 -20.92 9.97
CA SER A 370 -1.85 -21.16 11.36
C SER A 370 -0.34 -21.18 11.49
N THR A 371 0.37 -20.97 10.38
CA THR A 371 1.83 -21.00 10.31
C THR A 371 2.37 -19.82 9.53
N GLY A 372 3.66 -19.52 9.69
CA GLY A 372 4.41 -18.63 8.82
C GLY A 372 4.39 -19.11 7.37
N LEU A 373 4.40 -18.18 6.43
CA LEU A 373 4.31 -18.43 4.99
C LEU A 373 5.61 -18.06 4.25
N GLY A 374 6.69 -17.80 4.99
CA GLY A 374 7.98 -17.50 4.41
C GLY A 374 8.16 -16.07 3.91
N PHE A 375 7.26 -15.13 4.25
CA PHE A 375 7.47 -13.72 3.92
C PHE A 375 8.59 -13.10 4.76
N SER A 376 8.50 -13.26 6.07
CA SER A 376 9.50 -12.82 7.05
C SER A 376 9.60 -13.75 8.27
N LEU A 377 8.68 -14.68 8.44
CA LEU A 377 8.81 -15.83 9.32
C LEU A 377 9.32 -17.05 8.54
N THR A 378 9.87 -18.03 9.26
CA THR A 378 10.16 -19.33 8.64
C THR A 378 8.88 -19.99 8.17
N ASP A 379 8.87 -20.51 6.94
CA ASP A 379 7.74 -21.27 6.41
C ASP A 379 7.42 -22.46 7.31
N GLY A 380 6.14 -22.66 7.61
CA GLY A 380 5.66 -23.71 8.52
C GLY A 380 5.86 -23.41 10.02
N GLN A 381 6.47 -22.29 10.42
CA GLN A 381 6.61 -21.90 11.81
C GLN A 381 5.23 -21.68 12.45
N PRO A 382 4.86 -22.35 13.56
CA PRO A 382 3.56 -22.14 14.21
C PRO A 382 3.38 -20.69 14.69
N LEU A 383 2.19 -20.14 14.43
CA LEU A 383 1.83 -18.78 14.88
C LEU A 383 1.32 -18.78 16.32
N PRO A 384 1.54 -17.69 17.08
CA PRO A 384 0.92 -17.50 18.39
C PRO A 384 -0.61 -17.37 18.22
N ARG A 385 -1.36 -17.62 19.30
CA ARG A 385 -2.82 -17.48 19.31
C ARG A 385 -3.30 -16.94 20.65
N LEU A 386 -4.37 -16.15 20.60
CA LEU A 386 -5.01 -15.53 21.75
C LEU A 386 -6.32 -16.24 22.14
N ASP A 387 -6.94 -16.96 21.20
CA ASP A 387 -8.20 -17.71 21.37
C ASP A 387 -9.37 -16.81 21.85
N LEU A 388 -9.44 -15.57 21.37
CA LEU A 388 -10.40 -14.55 21.80
C LEU A 388 -11.77 -14.75 21.13
N PRO A 389 -12.89 -14.58 21.86
CA PRO A 389 -14.22 -14.60 21.28
C PRO A 389 -14.61 -13.28 20.61
N ARG A 390 -13.85 -12.22 20.86
CA ARG A 390 -14.09 -10.86 20.34
C ARG A 390 -12.78 -10.10 20.19
N VAL A 391 -12.81 -9.07 19.35
CA VAL A 391 -11.73 -8.09 19.16
C VAL A 391 -12.32 -6.70 18.95
N TYR A 392 -11.71 -5.68 19.54
CA TYR A 392 -12.07 -4.28 19.33
C TYR A 392 -11.18 -3.72 18.24
N ILE A 393 -11.75 -3.18 17.17
CA ILE A 393 -11.01 -2.68 16.02
C ILE A 393 -11.28 -1.19 15.89
N LEU A 394 -10.22 -0.38 16.00
CA LEU A 394 -10.32 1.07 15.80
C LEU A 394 -10.25 1.36 14.31
N THR A 395 -11.24 2.08 13.77
CA THR A 395 -11.45 2.26 12.33
C THR A 395 -11.61 3.73 11.92
N THR A 396 -11.25 4.03 10.70
CA THR A 396 -11.60 5.26 9.97
C THR A 396 -11.89 4.90 8.51
N ALA A 397 -12.26 5.87 7.68
CA ALA A 397 -12.39 5.69 6.23
C ALA A 397 -11.08 5.26 5.53
N ARG A 398 -9.95 5.23 6.24
CA ARG A 398 -8.67 4.70 5.76
C ARG A 398 -8.46 3.23 6.09
N THR A 399 -9.30 2.63 6.93
CA THR A 399 -9.33 1.19 7.20
C THR A 399 -9.92 0.49 5.99
N CYS A 400 -9.11 -0.28 5.25
CA CYS A 400 -9.48 -0.71 3.90
C CYS A 400 -9.00 -2.13 3.59
N SER A 401 -9.68 -2.80 2.62
CA SER A 401 -9.14 -3.98 1.93
C SER A 401 -8.83 -5.14 2.88
N ALA A 402 -7.56 -5.60 3.02
CA ALA A 402 -7.18 -6.70 3.92
C ALA A 402 -7.57 -6.44 5.40
N SER A 403 -7.68 -5.17 5.83
CA SER A 403 -8.24 -4.81 7.15
C SER A 403 -9.73 -5.12 7.25
N GLU A 404 -10.48 -4.88 6.18
CA GLU A 404 -11.91 -5.20 6.10
C GLU A 404 -12.13 -6.70 5.91
N ALA A 405 -11.24 -7.38 5.15
CA ALA A 405 -11.23 -8.84 5.03
C ALA A 405 -11.01 -9.51 6.40
N LEU A 406 -10.16 -8.94 7.28
CA LEU A 406 -10.02 -9.41 8.66
C LEU A 406 -11.34 -9.32 9.43
N VAL A 407 -12.01 -8.17 9.37
CA VAL A 407 -13.34 -7.97 9.99
C VAL A 407 -14.33 -9.00 9.46
N ASN A 408 -14.38 -9.17 8.14
CA ASN A 408 -15.28 -10.10 7.47
C ASN A 408 -14.98 -11.56 7.82
N GLY A 409 -13.73 -11.99 7.76
CA GLY A 409 -13.29 -13.36 8.07
C GLY A 409 -13.58 -13.74 9.52
N LEU A 410 -13.29 -12.84 10.49
CA LEU A 410 -13.59 -13.05 11.90
C LEU A 410 -15.10 -13.20 12.16
N ARG A 411 -15.94 -12.37 11.53
CA ARG A 411 -17.42 -12.50 11.59
C ARG A 411 -17.89 -13.82 10.95
N GLY A 412 -17.18 -14.31 9.95
CA GLY A 412 -17.45 -15.61 9.32
C GLY A 412 -17.34 -16.79 10.28
N VAL A 413 -16.49 -16.69 11.30
CA VAL A 413 -16.22 -17.75 12.29
C VAL A 413 -16.70 -17.39 13.70
N ASP A 414 -17.72 -16.52 13.81
CA ASP A 414 -18.38 -16.14 15.05
C ASP A 414 -17.44 -15.53 16.10
N VAL A 415 -16.50 -14.70 15.63
CA VAL A 415 -15.74 -13.78 16.48
C VAL A 415 -16.38 -12.40 16.37
N ASP A 416 -16.73 -11.82 17.51
CA ASP A 416 -17.32 -10.49 17.56
C ASP A 416 -16.26 -9.43 17.21
N ALA A 417 -16.32 -8.90 15.98
CA ALA A 417 -15.57 -7.73 15.57
C ALA A 417 -16.33 -6.47 15.99
N VAL A 418 -15.87 -5.82 17.06
CA VAL A 418 -16.45 -4.59 17.62
C VAL A 418 -15.73 -3.39 17.02
N LEU A 419 -16.43 -2.57 16.25
CA LEU A 419 -15.84 -1.42 15.55
C LEU A 419 -16.00 -0.14 16.37
N ILE A 420 -14.90 0.55 16.60
CA ILE A 420 -14.88 1.85 17.28
C ILE A 420 -14.24 2.88 16.35
N GLY A 421 -14.98 3.91 15.97
CA GLY A 421 -14.47 4.93 15.07
C GLY A 421 -15.46 5.28 13.97
N ASP A 422 -15.00 5.31 12.73
CA ASP A 422 -15.81 5.66 11.56
C ASP A 422 -15.98 4.47 10.61
N THR A 423 -16.84 4.66 9.60
CA THR A 423 -17.06 3.71 8.51
C THR A 423 -15.76 3.43 7.77
N THR A 424 -15.50 2.17 7.45
CA THR A 424 -14.35 1.73 6.65
C THR A 424 -14.54 2.05 5.16
N CYS A 425 -13.52 1.85 4.33
CA CYS A 425 -13.52 2.34 2.94
C CYS A 425 -14.47 1.62 1.98
N GLY A 426 -14.85 0.36 2.28
CA GLY A 426 -15.76 -0.38 1.40
C GLY A 426 -15.08 -1.11 0.24
N LYS A 427 -13.99 -1.84 0.50
CA LYS A 427 -13.28 -2.60 -0.54
C LYS A 427 -13.33 -4.12 -0.29
N PRO A 428 -14.43 -4.82 -0.66
CA PRO A 428 -14.49 -6.28 -0.65
C PRO A 428 -13.68 -6.92 -1.78
N PHE A 429 -12.93 -6.14 -2.52
CA PHE A 429 -12.26 -6.51 -3.76
C PHE A 429 -10.76 -6.61 -3.58
N GLY A 430 -10.13 -7.44 -4.43
CA GLY A 430 -8.69 -7.56 -4.44
C GLY A 430 -8.13 -7.77 -5.84
N PHE A 431 -6.79 -7.78 -5.88
CA PHE A 431 -6.02 -7.92 -7.09
C PHE A 431 -4.67 -8.59 -6.83
N TYR A 432 -4.08 -9.08 -7.90
CA TYR A 432 -2.69 -9.49 -7.96
C TYR A 432 -1.92 -8.42 -8.73
N PRO A 433 -0.89 -7.79 -8.15
CA PRO A 433 -0.06 -6.83 -8.86
C PRO A 433 0.51 -7.45 -10.13
N ALA A 434 0.37 -6.80 -11.26
CA ALA A 434 0.87 -7.26 -12.56
C ALA A 434 1.89 -6.27 -13.11
N SER A 435 3.18 -6.65 -13.07
CA SER A 435 4.25 -5.81 -13.60
C SER A 435 4.48 -6.10 -15.07
N ASN A 436 4.56 -5.05 -15.88
CA ASN A 436 4.90 -5.13 -17.30
C ASN A 436 5.62 -3.87 -17.73
N CYS A 437 6.78 -4.01 -18.38
CA CYS A 437 7.55 -2.91 -18.95
C CYS A 437 7.84 -1.75 -17.98
N GLY A 438 8.21 -2.08 -16.73
CA GLY A 438 8.61 -1.10 -15.71
C GLY A 438 7.47 -0.47 -14.92
N GLU A 439 6.24 -0.85 -15.21
CA GLU A 439 5.06 -0.41 -14.49
C GLU A 439 4.37 -1.59 -13.82
N THR A 440 3.82 -1.41 -12.63
CA THR A 440 2.99 -2.38 -11.91
C THR A 440 1.56 -1.85 -11.89
N TYR A 441 0.65 -2.67 -12.41
CA TYR A 441 -0.76 -2.34 -12.57
C TYR A 441 -1.61 -3.09 -11.56
N TYR A 442 -2.64 -2.41 -11.06
CA TYR A 442 -3.60 -2.92 -10.10
C TYR A 442 -5.01 -2.73 -10.65
N SER A 443 -5.67 -3.82 -10.93
CA SER A 443 -7.03 -3.87 -11.46
C SER A 443 -7.83 -4.87 -10.66
N ILE A 444 -9.05 -4.55 -10.25
CA ILE A 444 -9.89 -5.45 -9.45
C ILE A 444 -10.10 -6.77 -10.19
N GLN A 445 -9.69 -7.89 -9.58
CA GLN A 445 -9.78 -9.21 -10.21
C GLN A 445 -10.74 -10.14 -9.48
N PHE A 446 -10.96 -9.92 -8.19
CA PHE A 446 -11.84 -10.77 -7.39
C PHE A 446 -12.61 -9.99 -6.33
N GLN A 447 -13.72 -10.58 -5.89
CA GLN A 447 -14.41 -10.24 -4.65
C GLN A 447 -14.19 -11.36 -3.63
N GLY A 448 -13.94 -10.99 -2.37
CA GLY A 448 -13.81 -11.92 -1.26
C GLY A 448 -15.12 -12.16 -0.54
N VAL A 449 -15.42 -13.42 -0.20
CA VAL A 449 -16.53 -13.78 0.69
C VAL A 449 -16.04 -14.66 1.84
N ASN A 450 -16.60 -14.47 3.04
CA ASN A 450 -16.19 -15.22 4.23
C ASN A 450 -16.81 -16.64 4.29
N GLU A 451 -16.54 -17.40 5.35
CA GLU A 451 -17.08 -18.74 5.60
C GLU A 451 -18.62 -18.84 5.50
N LYS A 452 -19.34 -17.74 5.73
CA LYS A 452 -20.80 -17.65 5.62
C LYS A 452 -21.28 -17.09 4.28
N ASP A 453 -20.40 -17.08 3.28
CA ASP A 453 -20.68 -16.59 1.92
C ASP A 453 -21.04 -15.09 1.84
N PHE A 454 -20.60 -14.30 2.83
CA PHE A 454 -20.83 -12.87 2.89
C PHE A 454 -19.60 -12.08 2.42
N GLY A 455 -19.80 -11.11 1.50
CA GLY A 455 -18.77 -10.24 0.96
C GLY A 455 -19.33 -8.93 0.39
N ASP A 456 -20.59 -8.60 0.71
CA ASP A 456 -21.24 -7.37 0.23
C ASP A 456 -21.08 -6.24 1.26
N TYR A 457 -19.91 -5.58 1.22
CA TYR A 457 -19.58 -4.43 2.05
C TYR A 457 -18.92 -3.30 1.25
N THR A 458 -19.43 -3.06 0.04
CA THR A 458 -18.93 -2.00 -0.86
C THR A 458 -19.07 -0.58 -0.30
N ASP A 459 -19.93 -0.39 0.68
CA ASP A 459 -20.10 0.87 1.42
C ASP A 459 -19.44 0.81 2.82
N GLY A 460 -18.54 -0.15 3.03
CA GLY A 460 -17.76 -0.35 4.25
C GLY A 460 -18.51 -1.05 5.39
N PHE A 461 -17.76 -1.29 6.46
CA PHE A 461 -18.29 -1.67 7.77
C PHE A 461 -18.40 -0.42 8.63
N ALA A 462 -19.49 -0.30 9.38
CA ALA A 462 -19.70 0.84 10.27
C ALA A 462 -20.13 0.38 11.67
N PRO A 463 -19.78 1.14 12.72
CA PRO A 463 -20.34 0.92 14.04
C PRO A 463 -21.87 0.94 14.04
N GLN A 464 -22.49 0.20 14.97
CA GLN A 464 -23.96 0.03 15.03
C GLN A 464 -24.72 1.36 15.09
N ASN A 465 -24.18 2.37 15.74
CA ASN A 465 -24.82 3.69 15.89
C ASN A 465 -24.42 4.70 14.79
N SER A 466 -23.71 4.26 13.74
CA SER A 466 -23.37 5.12 12.60
C SER A 466 -24.61 5.51 11.80
N SER A 467 -24.65 6.75 11.32
CA SER A 467 -25.72 7.27 10.45
C SER A 467 -25.60 6.81 8.98
N ASN A 468 -24.48 6.19 8.58
CA ASN A 468 -24.32 5.67 7.23
C ASN A 468 -25.32 4.51 7.01
N ALA A 469 -26.34 4.75 6.15
CA ALA A 469 -27.42 3.78 5.90
C ALA A 469 -27.00 2.62 4.98
N PHE A 470 -25.95 2.79 4.19
CA PHE A 470 -25.49 1.80 3.20
C PHE A 470 -24.44 0.84 3.78
N ALA A 471 -23.67 1.28 4.78
CA ALA A 471 -22.63 0.48 5.38
C ALA A 471 -23.17 -0.72 6.17
N VAL A 472 -22.41 -1.81 6.18
CA VAL A 472 -22.68 -3.02 6.96
C VAL A 472 -22.45 -2.73 8.44
N LYS A 473 -23.49 -2.89 9.26
CA LYS A 473 -23.41 -2.62 10.69
C LYS A 473 -22.70 -3.74 11.45
N ALA A 474 -21.82 -3.33 12.36
CA ALA A 474 -21.16 -4.19 13.33
C ALA A 474 -21.33 -3.59 14.75
N PRO A 475 -21.29 -4.41 15.83
CA PRO A 475 -21.27 -3.88 17.19
C PRO A 475 -20.22 -2.78 17.35
N GLY A 476 -20.47 -1.79 18.21
CA GLY A 476 -19.48 -0.74 18.51
C GLY A 476 -20.04 0.68 18.43
N CYS A 477 -19.13 1.65 18.39
CA CYS A 477 -19.41 3.06 18.60
C CYS A 477 -18.79 3.96 17.53
N THR A 478 -19.55 4.88 16.97
CA THR A 478 -19.02 5.97 16.16
C THR A 478 -18.30 6.97 17.07
N VAL A 479 -17.02 7.18 16.83
CA VAL A 479 -16.12 8.09 17.56
C VAL A 479 -15.20 8.77 16.57
N ALA A 480 -15.05 10.08 16.65
CA ALA A 480 -14.13 10.83 15.80
C ALA A 480 -12.66 10.56 16.18
N ASP A 481 -11.78 10.55 15.17
CA ASP A 481 -10.34 10.41 15.39
C ASP A 481 -9.78 11.60 16.19
N ASP A 482 -9.08 11.31 17.29
CA ASP A 482 -8.59 12.31 18.24
C ASP A 482 -7.13 12.68 17.98
N PHE A 483 -6.90 13.90 17.50
CA PHE A 483 -5.58 14.47 17.28
C PHE A 483 -5.03 15.26 18.48
N THR A 484 -5.68 15.18 19.64
CA THR A 484 -5.23 15.88 20.84
C THR A 484 -4.36 15.03 21.75
N ARG A 485 -4.30 13.70 21.50
CA ARG A 485 -3.58 12.72 22.31
C ARG A 485 -2.80 11.74 21.44
N GLU A 486 -1.76 11.16 22.01
CA GLU A 486 -0.96 10.13 21.35
C GLU A 486 -1.74 8.82 21.16
N LEU A 487 -1.43 8.10 20.08
CA LEU A 487 -1.99 6.77 19.84
C LEU A 487 -1.51 5.79 20.92
N GLY A 488 -2.43 4.99 21.47
CA GLY A 488 -2.15 4.07 22.57
C GLY A 488 -2.27 4.69 23.97
N ASP A 489 -2.53 6.00 24.08
CA ASP A 489 -2.97 6.62 25.35
C ASP A 489 -4.39 6.13 25.67
N ALA A 490 -4.58 5.53 26.85
CA ALA A 490 -5.88 5.01 27.27
C ALA A 490 -6.99 6.08 27.36
N SER A 491 -6.64 7.37 27.37
CA SER A 491 -7.55 8.50 27.35
C SER A 491 -7.77 9.11 25.96
N GLU A 492 -7.11 8.56 24.90
CA GLU A 492 -7.38 8.92 23.50
C GLU A 492 -8.80 8.44 23.13
N ALA A 493 -9.57 9.26 22.41
CA ALA A 493 -11.01 9.07 22.29
C ALA A 493 -11.45 7.69 21.78
N LEU A 494 -10.81 7.15 20.73
CA LEU A 494 -11.18 5.84 20.21
C LEU A 494 -10.80 4.71 21.17
N LEU A 495 -9.60 4.78 21.74
CA LEU A 495 -9.14 3.77 22.69
C LEU A 495 -9.95 3.82 23.99
N ALA A 496 -10.24 5.02 24.51
CA ALA A 496 -11.12 5.20 25.69
C ALA A 496 -12.52 4.62 25.44
N ALA A 497 -13.09 4.88 24.26
CA ALA A 497 -14.40 4.33 23.87
C ALA A 497 -14.39 2.80 23.76
N ALA A 498 -13.31 2.21 23.24
CA ALA A 498 -13.14 0.75 23.19
C ALA A 498 -13.08 0.15 24.60
N LEU A 499 -12.33 0.76 25.50
CA LEU A 499 -12.22 0.34 26.89
C LEU A 499 -13.55 0.47 27.65
N GLN A 500 -14.31 1.55 27.42
CA GLN A 500 -15.64 1.73 27.98
C GLN A 500 -16.63 0.69 27.44
N TYR A 501 -16.71 0.55 26.10
CA TYR A 501 -17.60 -0.43 25.47
C TYR A 501 -17.31 -1.87 25.94
N ARG A 502 -16.03 -2.18 26.16
CA ARG A 502 -15.60 -3.46 26.75
C ARG A 502 -16.16 -3.66 28.16
N LEU A 503 -16.23 -2.60 28.95
CA LEU A 503 -16.63 -2.67 30.36
C LEU A 503 -18.16 -2.85 30.52
N ASP A 504 -18.94 -2.11 29.76
CA ASP A 504 -20.37 -1.98 29.97
C ASP A 504 -21.26 -2.06 28.70
N GLY A 505 -20.65 -2.20 27.51
CA GLY A 505 -21.36 -2.26 26.24
C GLY A 505 -21.97 -0.93 25.79
N THR A 506 -21.61 0.19 26.44
CA THR A 506 -22.14 1.51 26.09
C THR A 506 -21.18 2.35 25.28
N CYS A 507 -21.73 3.19 24.42
CA CYS A 507 -20.96 4.18 23.69
C CYS A 507 -20.83 5.47 24.50
N PRO A 508 -19.67 6.16 24.44
CA PRO A 508 -19.57 7.50 25.01
C PRO A 508 -20.58 8.44 24.36
N ALA A 509 -21.06 9.41 25.13
CA ALA A 509 -21.92 10.47 24.59
C ALA A 509 -21.12 11.22 23.50
N VAL A 510 -21.68 11.31 22.28
CA VAL A 510 -21.06 12.03 21.18
C VAL A 510 -20.99 13.52 21.55
N PRO A 511 -19.80 14.14 21.64
CA PRO A 511 -19.73 15.59 21.82
C PRO A 511 -20.38 16.27 20.61
N VAL A 512 -21.28 17.24 20.85
CA VAL A 512 -22.04 17.97 19.82
C VAL A 512 -21.13 18.85 18.93
N SER A 513 -19.83 18.86 19.14
CA SER A 513 -18.86 19.71 18.43
C SER A 513 -17.51 19.02 18.22
N SER A 514 -17.46 17.93 17.49
CA SER A 514 -16.22 17.50 16.86
C SER A 514 -16.39 17.65 15.36
N GLN A 515 -15.70 18.62 14.77
CA GLN A 515 -15.43 18.55 13.34
C GLN A 515 -14.60 17.27 13.14
N SER A 516 -15.28 16.18 12.79
CA SER A 516 -14.60 15.04 12.19
C SER A 516 -13.81 15.60 11.02
N PRO A 517 -12.53 15.24 10.87
CA PRO A 517 -11.87 15.45 9.59
C PRO A 517 -12.77 14.71 8.61
N GLN A 518 -13.51 15.46 7.81
CA GLN A 518 -14.19 14.89 6.66
C GLN A 518 -13.15 14.04 5.96
N SER A 519 -13.53 12.82 5.57
CA SER A 519 -12.78 12.08 4.58
C SER A 519 -12.51 13.07 3.46
N VAL A 520 -11.28 13.61 3.42
CA VAL A 520 -10.89 14.48 2.33
C VAL A 520 -10.71 13.53 1.17
N SER A 521 -11.81 13.27 0.46
CA SER A 521 -11.71 12.95 -0.94
C SER A 521 -10.91 14.10 -1.51
N VAL A 522 -9.72 13.80 -2.06
CA VAL A 522 -8.94 14.77 -2.83
C VAL A 522 -9.75 15.03 -4.09
N SER A 523 -10.79 15.84 -3.95
CA SER A 523 -11.41 16.49 -5.08
C SER A 523 -10.32 17.35 -5.68
N LYS A 524 -9.98 17.11 -6.96
CA LYS A 524 -9.16 18.03 -7.73
C LYS A 524 -9.70 19.43 -7.49
N ALA A 525 -8.96 20.23 -6.70
CA ALA A 525 -9.32 21.61 -6.44
C ALA A 525 -9.36 22.34 -7.78
N THR A 526 -10.49 22.91 -8.09
CA THR A 526 -10.62 23.83 -9.22
C THR A 526 -9.85 25.11 -8.92
N THR A 527 -9.16 25.61 -9.89
CA THR A 527 -8.13 26.63 -10.04
C THR A 527 -8.34 28.01 -9.39
N ALA A 528 -9.12 28.20 -8.33
CA ALA A 528 -9.35 29.53 -7.75
C ALA A 528 -8.46 29.88 -6.55
N ASP A 529 -7.86 28.90 -5.83
CA ASP A 529 -7.24 29.14 -4.52
C ASP A 529 -5.76 28.73 -4.38
N GLY A 530 -5.01 28.71 -5.47
CA GLY A 530 -3.61 28.29 -5.51
C GLY A 530 -3.42 26.79 -5.64
N PRO A 531 -2.21 26.32 -6.06
CA PRO A 531 -1.96 24.91 -6.31
C PRO A 531 -2.03 24.09 -5.00
N PRO A 532 -2.60 22.88 -5.03
CA PRO A 532 -2.68 22.00 -3.86
C PRO A 532 -1.29 21.49 -3.47
N LEU A 533 -1.07 21.27 -2.17
CA LEU A 533 0.09 20.53 -1.67
C LEU A 533 -0.10 19.04 -1.91
N GLU A 534 0.90 18.40 -2.52
CA GLU A 534 1.00 16.95 -2.65
C GLU A 534 1.88 16.42 -1.51
N LEU A 535 1.35 15.60 -0.64
CA LEU A 535 2.12 14.99 0.43
C LEU A 535 2.61 13.60 0.05
N PRO A 536 3.85 13.22 0.44
CA PRO A 536 4.36 11.87 0.24
C PRO A 536 3.41 10.83 0.85
N GLY A 537 3.11 9.78 0.10
CA GLY A 537 2.23 8.70 0.54
C GLY A 537 0.76 9.09 0.69
N GLN A 538 0.35 10.28 0.23
CA GLN A 538 -1.04 10.69 0.15
C GLN A 538 -1.61 10.70 -1.28
N SER A 539 -0.85 10.29 -2.28
CA SER A 539 -1.52 9.89 -3.50
C SER A 539 -2.48 8.77 -3.07
N LEU A 540 -3.76 8.97 -3.29
CA LEU A 540 -4.80 7.94 -3.10
C LEU A 540 -4.57 6.75 -4.05
N SER A 541 -3.56 6.88 -4.91
CA SER A 541 -3.02 5.85 -5.76
C SER A 541 -2.11 4.96 -4.92
N GLY A 542 -2.64 4.01 -4.27
CA GLY A 542 -2.06 2.73 -4.33
C GLY A 542 -1.39 2.11 -3.15
N THR A 543 -0.68 2.76 -2.29
CA THR A 543 0.18 2.06 -1.32
C THR A 543 -0.55 1.40 -0.15
N ASN A 544 -1.81 1.72 0.06
CA ASN A 544 -2.58 1.25 1.20
C ASN A 544 -3.85 0.46 0.83
N ARG A 545 -3.93 -0.14 -0.38
CA ARG A 545 -5.16 -0.78 -0.84
C ARG A 545 -4.97 -2.20 -1.41
N ASP A 546 -3.78 -2.79 -1.19
CA ASP A 546 -3.44 -4.11 -1.71
C ASP A 546 -4.13 -5.26 -0.94
N MET A 547 -4.93 -6.05 -1.64
CA MET A 547 -5.17 -7.45 -1.26
C MET A 547 -4.39 -8.32 -2.24
N SER A 548 -3.10 -8.56 -1.97
CA SER A 548 -2.23 -9.34 -2.84
C SER A 548 -1.75 -10.63 -2.19
N MET A 549 -1.53 -11.64 -3.02
CA MET A 549 -0.87 -12.89 -2.67
C MET A 549 0.46 -12.97 -3.42
N PRO A 550 1.59 -13.33 -2.79
CA PRO A 550 2.88 -13.41 -3.49
C PRO A 550 2.93 -14.59 -4.46
N ARG A 551 3.67 -14.40 -5.56
CA ARG A 551 3.87 -15.42 -6.60
C ARG A 551 4.54 -16.70 -6.11
N THR A 552 5.33 -16.67 -5.03
CA THR A 552 6.06 -17.83 -4.50
C THR A 552 5.17 -18.98 -4.02
N GLN A 553 3.90 -18.73 -3.72
CA GLN A 553 2.94 -19.78 -3.40
C GLN A 553 2.37 -20.50 -4.65
N TRP A 554 2.73 -20.07 -5.86
CA TRP A 554 2.18 -20.60 -7.11
C TRP A 554 3.01 -21.73 -7.73
N SER A 555 4.23 -21.98 -7.22
CA SER A 555 5.18 -22.92 -7.81
C SER A 555 5.08 -24.37 -7.30
N THR A 556 4.20 -24.70 -6.34
CA THR A 556 4.10 -26.03 -5.76
C THR A 556 2.99 -26.91 -6.34
N GLY A 557 2.47 -26.56 -7.52
CA GLY A 557 1.46 -27.33 -8.24
C GLY A 557 1.95 -27.73 -9.65
N ARG A 558 3.00 -28.58 -9.75
CA ARG A 558 3.27 -29.39 -10.93
C ARG A 558 3.42 -30.85 -10.53
#